data_a3dd38e5a88f686aae7ce3fd9dcd3fab
#
_entry.id   a3dd38e5a88f686aae7ce3fd9dcd3fab
#
_cell.length_a   1.000
_cell.length_b   1.000
_cell.length_c   1.000
_cell.angle_alpha   90.00
_cell.angle_beta   90.00
_cell.angle_gamma   90.00
#
_symmetry.space_group_name_H-M   'P 1'
#
loop_
_entity.id
_entity.type
_entity.pdbx_description
1 polymer ?
#
loop_
_entity_poly.entity_id
_entity_poly.type
_entity_poly.pdbx_seq_one_letter_code
_entity_poly.pdbx_strand_id
1 'polypeptide(L)'
;DVAPSRGLGDVYKRQLLDEPLAALDLKMRKDMQMELKEMHQKLGITFVYVTHDQEEALTLSDTIVVMSEGRIQQIGVPTDIYNEPINSFVADFIGESNILNGVMIKDKAVTFCGHEFECVDTGFGEQMQVDVVIRPEDIYIFDVSDAAQLTGTVTSCIFKGVHYEMLVQTREGYELMVQDYHAFEAGREVGLLVKPFDIHVMKKERTCNTFEGKLVDETHVDFLGCNFECLPVQGIEPGSAVQVEVDFQHVILEDNEEDGRLTGEVKFILYKGNHYHLTVFTDWDEDIFVDTNDVWDDGDRVGITIAPQNIRIVQSLNKEGSAQ
;
A
#
# COMPACT_ATOMS: atom_id res chain seq x y z
N ASP A 1 42.33 -1.19 47.18
CA ASP A 1 41.76 -2.02 46.08
C ASP A 1 40.38 -1.54 45.75
N VAL A 2 40.30 -0.70 44.71
CA VAL A 2 39.03 -0.27 44.14
C VAL A 2 38.74 -1.23 42.99
N ALA A 3 37.74 -2.08 43.18
CA ALA A 3 37.27 -2.96 42.11
C ALA A 3 36.79 -2.12 40.91
N PRO A 4 37.21 -2.42 39.66
CA PRO A 4 36.71 -1.71 38.50
C PRO A 4 35.22 -1.96 38.34
N SER A 5 34.45 -0.90 38.24
CA SER A 5 33.01 -0.93 37.98
C SER A 5 32.73 -1.61 36.60
N ARG A 6 32.57 -2.92 36.64
CA ARG A 6 32.00 -3.65 35.51
C ARG A 6 30.50 -3.39 35.50
N GLY A 7 30.01 -2.56 34.58
CA GLY A 7 28.59 -2.48 34.35
C GLY A 7 28.01 -1.18 33.81
N LEU A 8 28.77 -0.09 33.75
CA LEU A 8 28.24 1.18 33.19
C LEU A 8 28.73 1.47 31.76
N GLY A 9 29.70 0.72 31.25
CA GLY A 9 30.24 0.93 29.90
C GLY A 9 29.33 0.51 28.78
N ASP A 10 28.35 -0.39 29.02
CA ASP A 10 27.44 -0.87 27.97
C ASP A 10 26.10 -0.12 27.95
N VAL A 11 25.76 0.61 29.02
CA VAL A 11 24.49 1.37 29.12
C VAL A 11 24.51 2.59 28.22
N TYR A 12 25.66 3.17 27.89
CA TYR A 12 25.80 4.34 27.04
C TYR A 12 26.08 4.04 25.57
N LYS A 13 26.03 2.77 25.14
CA LYS A 13 26.27 2.38 23.74
C LYS A 13 25.03 2.45 22.86
N ARG A 14 23.86 2.74 23.42
CA ARG A 14 22.60 2.88 22.69
C ARG A 14 21.91 4.16 23.14
N GLN A 15 21.48 4.96 22.19
CA GLN A 15 20.69 6.16 22.45
C GLN A 15 19.33 6.01 21.77
N LEU A 16 18.27 6.34 22.49
CA LEU A 16 16.91 6.39 21.97
C LEU A 16 16.55 7.84 21.69
N LEU A 17 16.09 8.12 20.49
CA LEU A 17 15.64 9.43 20.02
C LEU A 17 14.21 9.27 19.51
N ASP A 18 13.28 9.95 20.16
CA ASP A 18 11.88 9.91 19.81
C ASP A 18 11.49 11.28 19.21
N GLU A 19 11.23 11.30 17.92
CA GLU A 19 10.91 12.49 17.11
C GLU A 19 11.79 13.73 17.42
N PRO A 20 13.12 13.62 17.47
CA PRO A 20 13.96 14.68 18.04
C PRO A 20 14.01 15.95 17.19
N LEU A 21 13.61 15.90 15.91
CA LEU A 21 13.66 17.02 14.98
C LEU A 21 12.27 17.60 14.63
N ALA A 22 11.19 17.02 15.14
CA ALA A 22 9.81 17.36 14.77
C ALA A 22 9.46 18.85 15.02
N ALA A 23 10.04 19.48 16.04
CA ALA A 23 9.76 20.87 16.40
C ALA A 23 10.61 21.91 15.64
N LEU A 24 11.52 21.48 14.75
CA LEU A 24 12.44 22.36 14.05
C LEU A 24 11.89 22.81 12.69
N ASP A 25 12.24 24.04 12.29
CA ASP A 25 12.02 24.47 10.90
C ASP A 25 12.88 23.69 9.90
N LEU A 26 12.50 23.73 8.62
CA LEU A 26 13.11 22.92 7.57
C LEU A 26 14.64 23.11 7.47
N LYS A 27 15.14 24.33 7.64
CA LYS A 27 16.58 24.62 7.52
C LYS A 27 17.33 24.06 8.73
N MET A 28 16.86 24.36 9.93
CA MET A 28 17.47 23.83 11.17
C MET A 28 17.38 22.29 11.21
N ARG A 29 16.32 21.70 10.71
CA ARG A 29 16.17 20.26 10.63
C ARG A 29 17.27 19.64 9.77
N LYS A 30 17.51 20.17 8.56
CA LYS A 30 18.59 19.69 7.67
C LYS A 30 19.98 19.85 8.28
N ASP A 31 20.26 20.96 8.94
CA ASP A 31 21.52 21.19 9.63
C ASP A 31 21.72 20.18 10.78
N MET A 32 20.67 19.94 11.59
CA MET A 32 20.72 18.97 12.69
C MET A 32 20.81 17.51 12.23
N GLN A 33 20.18 17.15 11.11
CA GLN A 33 20.35 15.82 10.50
C GLN A 33 21.82 15.55 10.19
N MET A 34 22.52 16.51 9.59
CA MET A 34 23.95 16.38 9.29
C MET A 34 24.80 16.24 10.57
N GLU A 35 24.51 17.06 11.59
CA GLU A 35 25.22 16.96 12.89
C GLU A 35 24.99 15.62 13.58
N LEU A 36 23.78 15.11 13.59
CA LEU A 36 23.45 13.79 14.16
C LEU A 36 24.18 12.67 13.43
N LYS A 37 24.23 12.72 12.10
CA LYS A 37 24.97 11.72 11.29
C LYS A 37 26.47 11.75 11.57
N GLU A 38 27.06 12.96 11.65
CA GLU A 38 28.47 13.10 12.03
C GLU A 38 28.74 12.61 13.46
N MET A 39 27.86 12.93 14.40
CA MET A 39 27.99 12.49 15.81
C MET A 39 27.91 10.96 15.89
N HIS A 40 26.97 10.33 15.19
CA HIS A 40 26.87 8.87 15.11
C HIS A 40 28.18 8.25 14.59
N GLN A 41 28.71 8.77 13.49
CA GLN A 41 29.97 8.30 12.89
C GLN A 41 31.18 8.48 13.85
N LYS A 42 31.25 9.60 14.56
CA LYS A 42 32.34 9.90 15.47
C LYS A 42 32.31 9.05 16.76
N LEU A 43 31.10 8.80 17.28
CA LEU A 43 30.92 8.09 18.55
C LEU A 43 30.89 6.57 18.37
N GLY A 44 30.48 6.06 17.23
CA GLY A 44 30.33 4.64 16.95
C GLY A 44 29.34 3.91 17.87
N ILE A 45 28.31 4.64 18.36
CA ILE A 45 27.25 4.10 19.22
C ILE A 45 25.99 3.85 18.38
N THR A 46 25.17 2.91 18.81
CA THR A 46 23.90 2.63 18.14
C THR A 46 22.86 3.67 18.53
N PHE A 47 22.26 4.34 17.55
CA PHE A 47 21.06 5.17 17.71
C PHE A 47 19.83 4.36 17.32
N VAL A 48 18.78 4.43 18.13
CA VAL A 48 17.43 4.05 17.76
C VAL A 48 16.64 5.34 17.61
N TYR A 49 16.24 5.63 16.37
CA TYR A 49 15.62 6.88 15.98
C TYR A 49 14.19 6.59 15.56
N VAL A 50 13.21 7.17 16.25
CA VAL A 50 11.78 7.07 15.92
C VAL A 50 11.36 8.36 15.24
N THR A 51 10.77 8.28 14.07
CA THR A 51 10.27 9.41 13.30
C THR A 51 9.11 9.00 12.41
N HIS A 52 8.24 9.93 12.10
CA HIS A 52 7.23 9.82 11.04
C HIS A 52 7.70 10.53 9.75
N ASP A 53 8.85 11.19 9.77
CA ASP A 53 9.44 11.86 8.60
C ASP A 53 10.25 10.87 7.79
N GLN A 54 9.82 10.62 6.56
CA GLN A 54 10.42 9.65 5.65
C GLN A 54 11.82 10.10 5.20
N GLU A 55 12.00 11.42 4.95
CA GLU A 55 13.31 11.98 4.55
C GLU A 55 14.35 11.76 5.66
N GLU A 56 13.95 11.92 6.93
CA GLU A 56 14.82 11.64 8.08
C GLU A 56 15.22 10.17 8.14
N ALA A 57 14.25 9.26 8.02
CA ALA A 57 14.49 7.83 8.05
C ALA A 57 15.45 7.40 6.94
N LEU A 58 15.22 7.82 5.70
CA LEU A 58 16.05 7.48 4.53
C LEU A 58 17.46 8.08 4.61
N THR A 59 17.60 9.28 5.18
CA THR A 59 18.89 10.01 5.20
C THR A 59 19.80 9.59 6.36
N LEU A 60 19.22 9.35 7.54
CA LEU A 60 19.99 9.15 8.77
C LEU A 60 20.28 7.70 9.09
N SER A 61 19.45 6.77 8.64
CA SER A 61 19.51 5.37 9.10
C SER A 61 20.45 4.51 8.27
N ASP A 62 21.09 3.54 8.92
CA ASP A 62 21.76 2.39 8.28
C ASP A 62 20.76 1.25 8.06
N THR A 63 19.73 1.19 8.90
CA THR A 63 18.64 0.20 8.82
C THR A 63 17.33 0.87 9.21
N ILE A 64 16.30 0.69 8.39
CA ILE A 64 14.95 1.18 8.64
C ILE A 64 14.06 0.01 9.05
N VAL A 65 13.18 0.27 10.02
CA VAL A 65 12.10 -0.62 10.42
C VAL A 65 10.79 0.12 10.18
N VAL A 66 10.05 -0.28 9.16
CA VAL A 66 8.71 0.26 8.88
C VAL A 66 7.71 -0.49 9.75
N MET A 67 6.89 0.27 10.47
CA MET A 67 5.86 -0.27 11.37
C MET A 67 4.49 0.32 11.06
N SER A 68 3.46 -0.51 11.19
CA SER A 68 2.06 -0.10 11.15
C SER A 68 1.28 -0.92 12.17
N GLU A 69 0.39 -0.30 12.92
CA GLU A 69 -0.49 -0.95 13.92
C GLU A 69 0.27 -1.86 14.92
N GLY A 70 1.46 -1.43 15.33
CA GLY A 70 2.30 -2.20 16.26
C GLY A 70 2.99 -3.42 15.64
N ARG A 71 2.87 -3.63 14.33
CA ARG A 71 3.51 -4.73 13.59
C ARG A 71 4.61 -4.20 12.70
N ILE A 72 5.68 -4.98 12.58
CA ILE A 72 6.76 -4.70 11.63
C ILE A 72 6.30 -5.13 10.24
N GLN A 73 6.33 -4.17 9.31
CA GLN A 73 6.01 -4.38 7.90
C GLN A 73 7.26 -4.81 7.11
N GLN A 74 8.34 -4.05 7.25
CA GLN A 74 9.59 -4.34 6.56
C GLN A 74 10.80 -3.87 7.37
N ILE A 75 11.92 -4.59 7.24
CA ILE A 75 13.23 -4.19 7.77
C ILE A 75 14.23 -4.27 6.61
N GLY A 76 15.01 -3.20 6.39
CA GLY A 76 16.01 -3.17 5.33
C GLY A 76 16.91 -1.94 5.39
N VAL A 77 17.86 -1.86 4.48
CA VAL A 77 18.63 -0.62 4.26
C VAL A 77 17.76 0.39 3.51
N PRO A 78 18.04 1.70 3.62
CA PRO A 78 17.20 2.74 3.00
C PRO A 78 16.89 2.51 1.53
N THR A 79 17.88 2.10 0.74
CA THR A 79 17.73 1.83 -0.70
C THR A 79 16.76 0.68 -0.98
N ASP A 80 16.80 -0.39 -0.19
CA ASP A 80 15.92 -1.55 -0.38
C ASP A 80 14.48 -1.21 0.02
N ILE A 81 14.30 -0.46 1.13
CA ILE A 81 12.97 -0.02 1.57
C ILE A 81 12.31 0.88 0.53
N TYR A 82 13.09 1.74 -0.13
CA TYR A 82 12.58 2.67 -1.15
C TYR A 82 12.32 1.97 -2.49
N ASN A 83 13.29 1.17 -2.99
CA ASN A 83 13.23 0.59 -4.33
C ASN A 83 12.51 -0.76 -4.38
N GLU A 84 12.53 -1.54 -3.28
CA GLU A 84 11.99 -2.88 -3.19
C GLU A 84 11.02 -3.01 -1.99
N PRO A 85 9.95 -2.17 -1.93
CA PRO A 85 8.95 -2.30 -0.87
C PRO A 85 8.26 -3.65 -0.94
N ILE A 86 8.01 -4.27 0.23
CA ILE A 86 7.42 -5.60 0.28
C ILE A 86 5.91 -5.61 -0.02
N ASN A 87 5.25 -4.49 0.27
CA ASN A 87 3.81 -4.32 0.04
C ASN A 87 3.46 -2.86 -0.29
N SER A 88 2.21 -2.63 -0.68
CA SER A 88 1.70 -1.32 -1.08
C SER A 88 1.72 -0.29 0.05
N PHE A 89 1.53 -0.72 1.31
CA PHE A 89 1.64 0.17 2.46
C PHE A 89 3.06 0.75 2.59
N VAL A 90 4.09 -0.10 2.52
CA VAL A 90 5.49 0.37 2.60
C VAL A 90 5.83 1.27 1.41
N ALA A 91 5.36 0.92 0.20
CA ALA A 91 5.60 1.71 -1.01
C ALA A 91 5.04 3.13 -0.89
N ASP A 92 3.78 3.25 -0.43
CA ASP A 92 3.08 4.51 -0.26
C ASP A 92 3.63 5.31 0.93
N PHE A 93 3.92 4.63 2.04
CA PHE A 93 4.42 5.26 3.27
C PHE A 93 5.81 5.87 3.10
N ILE A 94 6.71 5.29 2.30
CA ILE A 94 8.12 5.74 2.19
C ILE A 94 8.35 6.85 1.17
N GLY A 95 7.41 7.05 0.26
CA GLY A 95 7.51 8.10 -0.76
C GLY A 95 6.40 8.00 -1.80
N GLU A 96 6.23 9.08 -2.53
CA GLU A 96 5.25 9.13 -3.61
C GLU A 96 5.45 7.98 -4.60
N SER A 97 4.37 7.32 -4.97
CA SER A 97 4.41 6.14 -5.84
C SER A 97 3.17 6.05 -6.72
N ASN A 98 3.36 5.59 -7.95
CA ASN A 98 2.28 5.06 -8.74
C ASN A 98 2.12 3.58 -8.37
N ILE A 99 1.06 3.23 -7.67
CA ILE A 99 0.75 1.85 -7.28
C ILE A 99 -0.44 1.38 -8.09
N LEU A 100 -0.24 0.34 -8.90
CA LEU A 100 -1.19 -0.10 -9.91
C LEU A 100 -1.50 -1.59 -9.74
N ASN A 101 -2.71 -1.97 -10.10
CA ASN A 101 -3.04 -3.37 -10.22
C ASN A 101 -2.39 -3.96 -11.49
N GLY A 102 -1.72 -5.10 -11.35
CA GLY A 102 -1.07 -5.79 -12.46
C GLY A 102 -1.30 -7.29 -12.45
N VAL A 103 -0.89 -7.94 -13.54
CA VAL A 103 -0.87 -9.39 -13.66
C VAL A 103 0.48 -9.81 -14.23
N MET A 104 1.20 -10.66 -13.53
CA MET A 104 2.40 -11.32 -14.07
C MET A 104 1.98 -12.31 -15.14
N ILE A 105 2.36 -12.07 -16.40
CA ILE A 105 2.08 -13.01 -17.50
C ILE A 105 3.01 -14.21 -17.38
N LYS A 106 4.27 -13.95 -17.12
CA LYS A 106 5.39 -14.87 -16.91
C LYS A 106 6.52 -14.14 -16.23
N ASP A 107 7.58 -14.85 -15.87
CA ASP A 107 8.80 -14.21 -15.39
C ASP A 107 9.26 -13.11 -16.35
N LYS A 108 9.57 -11.93 -15.79
CA LYS A 108 10.03 -10.71 -16.47
C LYS A 108 9.01 -10.09 -17.42
N ALA A 109 7.72 -10.38 -17.28
CA ALA A 109 6.66 -9.74 -18.06
C ALA A 109 5.40 -9.54 -17.21
N VAL A 110 4.96 -8.30 -17.08
CA VAL A 110 3.81 -7.87 -16.29
C VAL A 110 2.87 -7.01 -17.14
N THR A 111 1.57 -7.15 -16.94
CA THR A 111 0.58 -6.23 -17.53
C THR A 111 0.07 -5.27 -16.46
N PHE A 112 0.00 -4.00 -16.79
CA PHE A 112 -0.72 -2.96 -16.05
C PHE A 112 -1.14 -1.86 -17.03
N CYS A 113 -2.07 -1.01 -16.64
CA CYS A 113 -2.66 0.02 -17.52
C CYS A 113 -3.08 -0.52 -18.91
N GLY A 114 -3.49 -1.79 -19.00
CA GLY A 114 -3.91 -2.41 -20.26
C GLY A 114 -2.78 -2.81 -21.23
N HIS A 115 -1.51 -2.63 -20.86
CA HIS A 115 -0.35 -2.93 -21.71
C HIS A 115 0.61 -3.92 -21.04
N GLU A 116 1.38 -4.64 -21.87
CA GLU A 116 2.45 -5.53 -21.41
C GLU A 116 3.77 -4.78 -21.29
N PHE A 117 4.48 -4.98 -20.18
CA PHE A 117 5.78 -4.39 -19.89
C PHE A 117 6.80 -5.48 -19.56
N GLU A 118 8.04 -5.26 -19.99
CA GLU A 118 9.16 -6.02 -19.47
C GLU A 118 9.50 -5.52 -18.06
N CYS A 119 9.80 -6.44 -17.13
CA CYS A 119 10.31 -6.15 -15.79
C CYS A 119 11.48 -7.08 -15.47
N VAL A 120 12.09 -6.92 -14.30
CA VAL A 120 13.21 -7.78 -13.86
C VAL A 120 12.76 -8.90 -12.92
N ASP A 121 11.57 -8.78 -12.38
CA ASP A 121 11.02 -9.66 -11.35
C ASP A 121 10.71 -11.05 -11.87
N THR A 122 10.91 -12.04 -11.00
CA THR A 122 10.71 -13.46 -11.30
C THR A 122 10.12 -14.22 -10.10
N GLY A 123 9.55 -15.39 -10.32
CA GLY A 123 9.10 -16.29 -9.24
C GLY A 123 7.70 -15.99 -8.69
N PHE A 124 6.92 -15.14 -9.35
CA PHE A 124 5.52 -14.86 -8.97
C PHE A 124 4.54 -15.93 -9.48
N GLY A 125 4.88 -16.62 -10.56
CA GLY A 125 3.98 -17.54 -11.26
C GLY A 125 3.22 -16.86 -12.41
N GLU A 126 2.70 -17.68 -13.33
CA GLU A 126 1.93 -17.20 -14.48
C GLU A 126 0.52 -16.80 -14.08
N GLN A 127 0.01 -15.70 -14.66
CA GLN A 127 -1.33 -15.14 -14.42
C GLN A 127 -1.59 -14.75 -12.95
N MET A 128 -0.52 -14.48 -12.18
CA MET A 128 -0.65 -14.04 -10.79
C MET A 128 -0.99 -12.56 -10.71
N GLN A 129 -2.04 -12.23 -9.95
CA GLN A 129 -2.36 -10.84 -9.62
C GLN A 129 -1.29 -10.26 -8.71
N VAL A 130 -0.82 -9.07 -9.03
CA VAL A 130 0.27 -8.38 -8.35
C VAL A 130 -0.05 -6.90 -8.18
N ASP A 131 0.67 -6.25 -7.30
CA ASP A 131 0.78 -4.79 -7.26
C ASP A 131 2.07 -4.38 -7.97
N VAL A 132 1.98 -3.36 -8.81
CA VAL A 132 3.11 -2.77 -9.53
C VAL A 132 3.37 -1.40 -8.94
N VAL A 133 4.61 -1.14 -8.57
CA VAL A 133 5.07 0.16 -8.07
C VAL A 133 6.01 0.78 -9.07
N ILE A 134 5.79 2.05 -9.39
CA ILE A 134 6.66 2.87 -10.22
C ILE A 134 6.82 4.22 -9.55
N ARG A 135 8.06 4.64 -9.29
CA ARG A 135 8.32 5.95 -8.72
C ARG A 135 8.05 7.04 -9.75
N PRO A 136 7.51 8.21 -9.37
CA PRO A 136 7.22 9.29 -10.30
C PRO A 136 8.42 9.77 -11.12
N GLU A 137 9.63 9.74 -10.53
CA GLU A 137 10.89 10.09 -11.17
C GLU A 137 11.40 9.06 -12.19
N ASP A 138 10.86 7.84 -12.16
CA ASP A 138 11.24 6.73 -13.01
C ASP A 138 10.35 6.61 -14.26
N ILE A 139 9.34 7.46 -14.38
CA ILE A 139 8.51 7.58 -15.58
C ILE A 139 9.08 8.66 -16.50
N TYR A 140 9.61 8.25 -17.63
CA TYR A 140 10.11 9.15 -18.66
C TYR A 140 8.96 9.75 -19.46
N ILE A 141 8.86 11.09 -19.48
CA ILE A 141 7.85 11.85 -20.21
C ILE A 141 8.47 12.58 -21.39
N PHE A 142 7.82 12.52 -22.54
CA PHE A 142 8.29 13.15 -23.80
C PHE A 142 7.13 13.39 -24.76
N ASP A 143 7.40 14.10 -25.87
CA ASP A 143 6.42 14.25 -26.94
C ASP A 143 6.04 12.91 -27.56
N VAL A 144 4.78 12.74 -27.89
CA VAL A 144 4.26 11.46 -28.45
C VAL A 144 5.12 10.98 -29.61
N SER A 145 5.61 9.76 -29.49
CA SER A 145 6.44 9.09 -30.51
C SER A 145 6.22 7.58 -30.48
N ASP A 146 6.78 6.87 -31.48
CA ASP A 146 6.72 5.40 -31.54
C ASP A 146 7.45 4.69 -30.37
N ALA A 147 8.24 5.43 -29.58
CA ALA A 147 8.92 4.90 -28.39
C ALA A 147 8.03 4.88 -27.15
N ALA A 148 6.86 5.51 -27.21
CA ALA A 148 5.94 5.56 -26.06
C ALA A 148 5.30 4.18 -25.79
N GLN A 149 5.39 3.74 -24.53
CA GLN A 149 4.70 2.55 -24.06
C GLN A 149 3.24 2.87 -23.67
N LEU A 150 3.04 4.06 -23.11
CA LEU A 150 1.72 4.64 -22.80
C LEU A 150 1.64 6.04 -23.43
N THR A 151 0.44 6.47 -23.71
CA THR A 151 0.17 7.86 -24.14
C THR A 151 -0.93 8.45 -23.27
N GLY A 152 -0.84 9.74 -23.00
CA GLY A 152 -1.82 10.41 -22.15
C GLY A 152 -1.81 11.91 -22.33
N THR A 153 -2.65 12.59 -21.56
CA THR A 153 -2.76 14.05 -21.53
C THR A 153 -2.35 14.54 -20.14
N VAL A 154 -1.47 15.52 -20.07
CA VAL A 154 -1.10 16.18 -18.82
C VAL A 154 -2.33 16.92 -18.28
N THR A 155 -2.77 16.60 -17.07
CA THR A 155 -3.91 17.23 -16.40
C THR A 155 -3.47 18.33 -15.43
N SER A 156 -2.29 18.16 -14.83
CA SER A 156 -1.68 19.11 -13.88
C SER A 156 -0.16 19.17 -14.08
N CYS A 157 0.42 20.35 -13.86
CA CYS A 157 1.88 20.54 -13.86
C CYS A 157 2.24 21.59 -12.82
N ILE A 158 2.95 21.19 -11.77
CA ILE A 158 3.28 22.04 -10.61
C ILE A 158 4.81 22.04 -10.40
N PHE A 159 5.42 23.22 -10.30
CA PHE A 159 6.83 23.33 -9.96
C PHE A 159 7.06 23.16 -8.45
N LYS A 160 7.83 22.17 -8.06
CA LYS A 160 8.19 21.84 -6.66
C LYS A 160 9.54 22.42 -6.21
N GLY A 161 10.10 23.36 -6.96
CA GLY A 161 11.37 24.02 -6.62
C GLY A 161 12.60 23.40 -7.30
N VAL A 162 12.62 22.09 -7.54
CA VAL A 162 13.73 21.39 -8.21
C VAL A 162 13.24 20.70 -9.48
N HIS A 163 12.07 20.09 -9.44
CA HIS A 163 11.42 19.37 -10.54
C HIS A 163 9.99 19.85 -10.72
N TYR A 164 9.37 19.43 -11.80
CA TYR A 164 7.94 19.55 -12.03
C TYR A 164 7.28 18.22 -11.68
N GLU A 165 6.19 18.30 -10.92
CA GLU A 165 5.29 17.22 -10.66
C GLU A 165 4.10 17.35 -11.59
N MET A 166 3.83 16.31 -12.35
CA MET A 166 2.79 16.31 -13.36
C MET A 166 1.86 15.12 -13.13
N LEU A 167 0.57 15.36 -13.30
CA LEU A 167 -0.42 14.28 -13.40
C LEU A 167 -0.73 14.05 -14.87
N VAL A 168 -0.66 12.81 -15.30
CA VAL A 168 -0.93 12.40 -16.68
C VAL A 168 -2.06 11.40 -16.70
N GLN A 169 -3.18 11.79 -17.32
CA GLN A 169 -4.30 10.91 -17.58
C GLN A 169 -4.02 10.09 -18.84
N THR A 170 -3.81 8.79 -18.70
CA THR A 170 -3.58 7.89 -19.85
C THR A 170 -4.86 7.67 -20.64
N ARG A 171 -4.73 7.19 -21.89
CA ARG A 171 -5.90 6.86 -22.74
C ARG A 171 -6.73 5.71 -22.19
N GLU A 172 -6.12 4.84 -21.40
CA GLU A 172 -6.73 3.68 -20.72
C GLU A 172 -7.49 4.09 -19.45
N GLY A 173 -7.44 5.38 -19.06
CA GLY A 173 -8.16 5.91 -17.91
C GLY A 173 -7.39 5.87 -16.60
N TYR A 174 -6.06 5.68 -16.62
CA TYR A 174 -5.22 5.74 -15.43
C TYR A 174 -4.60 7.12 -15.28
N GLU A 175 -4.56 7.64 -14.07
CA GLU A 175 -3.82 8.83 -13.72
C GLU A 175 -2.47 8.44 -13.13
N LEU A 176 -1.39 8.92 -13.73
CA LEU A 176 -0.02 8.66 -13.31
C LEU A 176 0.65 9.95 -12.87
N MET A 177 1.31 9.92 -11.71
CA MET A 177 2.18 11.00 -11.26
C MET A 177 3.56 10.83 -11.91
N VAL A 178 4.08 11.91 -12.46
CA VAL A 178 5.40 11.95 -13.14
C VAL A 178 6.20 13.12 -12.60
N GLN A 179 7.48 12.91 -12.32
CA GLN A 179 8.41 13.95 -11.92
C GLN A 179 9.50 14.09 -12.98
N ASP A 180 9.67 15.30 -13.52
CA ASP A 180 10.72 15.61 -14.50
C ASP A 180 11.27 17.04 -14.31
N TYR A 181 12.47 17.28 -14.79
CA TYR A 181 13.07 18.61 -14.78
C TYR A 181 12.48 19.55 -15.84
N HIS A 182 11.76 19.03 -16.83
CA HIS A 182 11.10 19.76 -17.89
C HIS A 182 9.59 19.80 -17.66
N ALA A 183 9.00 20.97 -17.86
CA ALA A 183 7.55 21.14 -17.78
C ALA A 183 6.86 20.66 -19.07
N PHE A 184 5.78 19.92 -18.92
CA PHE A 184 4.79 19.70 -19.95
C PHE A 184 3.48 20.32 -19.47
N GLU A 185 2.97 21.31 -20.22
CA GLU A 185 1.81 22.09 -19.80
C GLU A 185 0.52 21.22 -19.79
N ALA A 186 -0.42 21.58 -18.93
CA ALA A 186 -1.72 20.94 -18.88
C ALA A 186 -2.43 21.03 -20.25
N GLY A 187 -3.05 19.94 -20.67
CA GLY A 187 -3.68 19.77 -21.98
C GLY A 187 -2.75 19.25 -23.09
N ARG A 188 -1.43 19.11 -22.83
CA ARG A 188 -0.49 18.54 -23.81
C ARG A 188 -0.60 17.02 -23.85
N GLU A 189 -0.63 16.46 -25.06
CA GLU A 189 -0.47 15.01 -25.25
C GLU A 189 1.01 14.63 -25.12
N VAL A 190 1.27 13.56 -24.38
CA VAL A 190 2.60 13.07 -24.06
C VAL A 190 2.72 11.56 -24.21
N GLY A 191 3.93 11.10 -24.47
CA GLY A 191 4.31 9.71 -24.38
C GLY A 191 5.02 9.42 -23.05
N LEU A 192 4.76 8.25 -22.49
CA LEU A 192 5.40 7.76 -21.28
C LEU A 192 6.16 6.47 -21.57
N LEU A 193 7.29 6.30 -20.88
CA LEU A 193 8.12 5.11 -20.94
C LEU A 193 8.64 4.80 -19.55
N VAL A 194 8.59 3.52 -19.17
CA VAL A 194 9.18 2.99 -17.93
C VAL A 194 10.15 1.88 -18.30
N LYS A 195 11.34 1.91 -17.73
CA LYS A 195 12.34 0.87 -17.99
C LYS A 195 12.06 -0.37 -17.14
N PRO A 196 12.50 -1.57 -17.58
CA PRO A 196 12.27 -2.80 -16.85
C PRO A 196 12.79 -2.83 -15.41
N PHE A 197 13.88 -2.10 -15.11
CA PHE A 197 14.46 -2.02 -13.76
C PHE A 197 13.72 -1.04 -12.84
N ASP A 198 12.91 -0.16 -13.41
CA ASP A 198 12.18 0.89 -12.71
C ASP A 198 10.74 0.43 -12.37
N ILE A 199 10.39 -0.80 -12.77
CA ILE A 199 9.14 -1.46 -12.43
C ILE A 199 9.40 -2.45 -11.30
N HIS A 200 8.82 -2.22 -10.13
CA HIS A 200 8.88 -3.15 -9.01
C HIS A 200 7.54 -3.87 -8.85
N VAL A 201 7.60 -5.21 -8.79
CA VAL A 201 6.41 -6.06 -8.68
C VAL A 201 6.29 -6.61 -7.26
N MET A 202 5.16 -6.40 -6.63
CA MET A 202 4.86 -6.89 -5.30
C MET A 202 3.78 -7.96 -5.34
N LYS A 203 3.90 -8.93 -4.44
CA LYS A 203 2.86 -9.92 -4.26
C LYS A 203 1.62 -9.27 -3.63
N LYS A 204 0.46 -9.45 -4.25
CA LYS A 204 -0.80 -9.02 -3.66
C LYS A 204 -1.09 -9.86 -2.42
N GLU A 205 -1.29 -9.22 -1.28
CA GLU A 205 -1.55 -9.91 -0.01
C GLU A 205 -2.93 -10.59 -0.05
N ARG A 206 -3.90 -9.91 -0.66
CA ARG A 206 -5.29 -10.39 -0.77
C ARG A 206 -5.85 -10.02 -2.14
N THR A 207 -6.73 -10.85 -2.65
CA THR A 207 -7.46 -10.63 -3.91
C THR A 207 -8.96 -10.43 -3.69
N CYS A 208 -9.45 -10.75 -2.50
CA CYS A 208 -10.82 -10.52 -2.05
C CYS A 208 -10.88 -10.46 -0.51
N ASN A 209 -11.97 -9.96 0.02
CA ASN A 209 -12.30 -10.10 1.44
C ASN A 209 -12.67 -11.54 1.75
N THR A 210 -12.16 -12.06 2.85
CA THR A 210 -12.42 -13.44 3.30
C THR A 210 -12.76 -13.44 4.78
N PHE A 211 -13.94 -13.95 5.14
CA PHE A 211 -14.44 -13.97 6.51
C PHE A 211 -14.85 -15.39 6.90
N GLU A 212 -14.70 -15.68 8.18
CA GLU A 212 -15.36 -16.86 8.77
C GLU A 212 -16.83 -16.55 9.01
N GLY A 213 -17.72 -17.44 8.61
CA GLY A 213 -19.15 -17.27 8.75
C GLY A 213 -19.86 -18.57 9.12
N LYS A 214 -21.15 -18.47 9.33
CA LYS A 214 -22.05 -19.61 9.60
C LYS A 214 -23.26 -19.55 8.69
N LEU A 215 -23.50 -20.60 7.93
CA LEU A 215 -24.70 -20.70 7.11
C LEU A 215 -25.92 -20.84 8.02
N VAL A 216 -26.87 -19.91 7.93
CA VAL A 216 -28.10 -19.93 8.75
C VAL A 216 -29.17 -20.79 8.09
N ASP A 217 -29.42 -20.57 6.83
CA ASP A 217 -30.28 -21.33 5.94
C ASP A 217 -29.79 -21.30 4.51
N GLU A 218 -30.57 -21.77 3.55
CA GLU A 218 -30.16 -21.84 2.13
C GLU A 218 -29.84 -20.48 1.50
N THR A 219 -30.30 -19.37 2.08
CA THR A 219 -30.23 -18.01 1.54
C THR A 219 -29.65 -16.98 2.50
N HIS A 220 -29.21 -17.40 3.72
CA HIS A 220 -28.67 -16.49 4.71
C HIS A 220 -27.40 -17.04 5.34
N VAL A 221 -26.44 -16.15 5.53
CA VAL A 221 -25.16 -16.40 6.19
C VAL A 221 -24.87 -15.34 7.24
N ASP A 222 -24.42 -15.76 8.41
CA ASP A 222 -23.94 -14.88 9.48
C ASP A 222 -22.42 -14.74 9.35
N PHE A 223 -21.92 -13.51 9.24
CA PHE A 223 -20.51 -13.17 9.39
C PHE A 223 -20.38 -11.73 9.90
N LEU A 224 -19.27 -11.40 10.53
CA LEU A 224 -19.04 -10.10 11.19
C LEU A 224 -20.21 -9.69 12.11
N GLY A 225 -20.80 -10.63 12.84
CA GLY A 225 -21.90 -10.38 13.78
C GLY A 225 -23.23 -10.01 13.14
N CYS A 226 -23.35 -9.99 11.82
CA CYS A 226 -24.54 -9.61 11.08
C CYS A 226 -25.04 -10.75 10.19
N ASN A 227 -26.37 -10.78 9.97
CA ASN A 227 -27.02 -11.71 9.05
C ASN A 227 -27.13 -11.09 7.66
N PHE A 228 -26.58 -11.76 6.64
CA PHE A 228 -26.63 -11.35 5.26
C PHE A 228 -27.45 -12.32 4.41
N GLU A 229 -28.24 -11.77 3.49
CA GLU A 229 -28.86 -12.54 2.42
C GLU A 229 -27.81 -12.90 1.37
N CYS A 230 -27.83 -14.14 0.86
CA CYS A 230 -26.95 -14.61 -0.19
C CYS A 230 -27.73 -15.40 -1.25
N LEU A 231 -27.10 -15.72 -2.37
CA LEU A 231 -27.70 -16.62 -3.35
C LEU A 231 -27.90 -18.02 -2.73
N PRO A 232 -28.92 -18.79 -3.18
CA PRO A 232 -29.21 -20.12 -2.65
C PRO A 232 -27.98 -21.05 -2.69
N VAL A 233 -27.59 -21.54 -1.52
CA VAL A 233 -26.43 -22.42 -1.32
C VAL A 233 -26.88 -23.87 -1.35
N GLN A 234 -26.26 -24.69 -2.18
CA GLN A 234 -26.56 -26.11 -2.28
C GLN A 234 -25.41 -26.96 -1.73
N GLY A 235 -25.72 -28.04 -1.07
CA GLY A 235 -24.73 -29.03 -0.63
C GLY A 235 -24.01 -28.68 0.68
N ILE A 236 -24.40 -27.61 1.36
CA ILE A 236 -23.92 -27.24 2.70
C ILE A 236 -25.11 -27.26 3.66
N GLU A 237 -24.98 -27.95 4.78
CA GLU A 237 -26.06 -28.03 5.77
C GLU A 237 -26.19 -26.71 6.57
N PRO A 238 -27.42 -26.22 6.83
CA PRO A 238 -27.62 -25.10 7.72
C PRO A 238 -26.96 -25.33 9.10
N GLY A 239 -26.34 -24.28 9.62
CA GLY A 239 -25.57 -24.34 10.87
C GLY A 239 -24.09 -24.67 10.68
N SER A 240 -23.64 -25.02 9.44
CA SER A 240 -22.24 -25.28 9.15
C SER A 240 -21.39 -24.01 9.17
N ALA A 241 -20.13 -24.14 9.63
CA ALA A 241 -19.13 -23.10 9.46
C ALA A 241 -18.72 -23.03 7.98
N VAL A 242 -18.65 -21.83 7.46
CA VAL A 242 -18.34 -21.54 6.04
C VAL A 242 -17.33 -20.41 5.94
N GLN A 243 -16.61 -20.38 4.84
CA GLN A 243 -15.83 -19.21 4.43
C GLN A 243 -16.68 -18.37 3.50
N VAL A 244 -16.73 -17.07 3.78
CA VAL A 244 -17.41 -16.07 2.96
C VAL A 244 -16.36 -15.28 2.20
N GLU A 245 -16.52 -15.15 0.89
CA GLU A 245 -15.64 -14.36 0.03
C GLU A 245 -16.43 -13.25 -0.67
N VAL A 246 -15.88 -12.04 -0.65
CA VAL A 246 -16.46 -10.86 -1.31
C VAL A 246 -15.35 -10.09 -2.02
N ASP A 247 -15.49 -9.88 -3.32
CA ASP A 247 -14.51 -9.10 -4.08
C ASP A 247 -14.55 -7.63 -3.63
N PHE A 248 -13.42 -6.95 -3.59
CA PHE A 248 -13.29 -5.58 -3.08
C PHE A 248 -14.23 -4.59 -3.77
N GLN A 249 -14.40 -4.71 -5.09
CA GLN A 249 -15.29 -3.88 -5.90
C GLN A 249 -16.79 -4.10 -5.64
N HIS A 250 -17.15 -5.11 -4.89
CA HIS A 250 -18.53 -5.46 -4.58
C HIS A 250 -18.96 -5.04 -3.17
N VAL A 251 -18.07 -4.44 -2.41
CA VAL A 251 -18.38 -3.77 -1.15
C VAL A 251 -18.73 -2.33 -1.47
N ILE A 252 -19.88 -1.86 -1.01
CA ILE A 252 -20.37 -0.51 -1.24
C ILE A 252 -20.35 0.25 0.08
N LEU A 253 -19.79 1.45 0.06
CA LEU A 253 -19.79 2.36 1.20
C LEU A 253 -20.95 3.36 1.05
N GLU A 254 -21.65 3.60 2.15
CA GLU A 254 -22.76 4.54 2.27
C GLU A 254 -22.35 5.71 3.15
N ASP A 255 -22.72 6.94 2.76
CA ASP A 255 -22.43 8.17 3.51
C ASP A 255 -23.03 8.14 4.94
N ASN A 256 -24.15 7.45 5.13
CA ASN A 256 -24.78 7.31 6.43
C ASN A 256 -24.58 5.89 6.96
N GLU A 257 -24.07 5.79 8.18
CA GLU A 257 -23.90 4.48 8.85
C GLU A 257 -25.19 3.67 8.93
N GLU A 258 -26.36 4.34 9.10
CA GLU A 258 -27.66 3.71 9.21
C GLU A 258 -28.14 3.01 7.91
N ASP A 259 -27.58 3.40 6.77
CA ASP A 259 -27.92 2.80 5.47
C ASP A 259 -27.13 1.52 5.20
N GLY A 260 -26.06 1.28 5.98
CA GLY A 260 -25.24 0.07 5.90
C GLY A 260 -25.76 -1.09 6.73
N ARG A 261 -25.39 -2.30 6.35
CA ARG A 261 -25.60 -3.51 7.16
C ARG A 261 -24.53 -3.66 8.23
N LEU A 262 -23.32 -3.20 7.95
CA LEU A 262 -22.19 -3.05 8.85
C LEU A 262 -21.81 -1.58 8.90
N THR A 263 -21.06 -1.21 9.93
CA THR A 263 -20.52 0.13 10.11
C THR A 263 -19.01 0.04 10.35
N GLY A 264 -18.29 1.08 9.98
CA GLY A 264 -16.84 1.13 10.16
C GLY A 264 -16.28 2.52 9.94
N GLU A 265 -14.97 2.63 10.06
CA GLU A 265 -14.21 3.85 9.88
C GLU A 265 -13.12 3.63 8.82
N VAL A 266 -13.02 4.51 7.85
CA VAL A 266 -11.95 4.49 6.83
C VAL A 266 -10.62 4.77 7.53
N LYS A 267 -9.64 3.85 7.38
CA LYS A 267 -8.33 3.92 8.06
C LYS A 267 -7.15 4.06 7.12
N PHE A 268 -7.29 3.62 5.89
CA PHE A 268 -6.23 3.70 4.91
C PHE A 268 -6.83 3.85 3.52
N ILE A 269 -6.24 4.76 2.74
CA ILE A 269 -6.69 5.11 1.40
C ILE A 269 -5.48 5.02 0.47
N LEU A 270 -5.57 4.18 -0.55
CA LEU A 270 -4.53 4.00 -1.54
C LEU A 270 -5.10 4.22 -2.94
N TYR A 271 -4.55 5.18 -3.69
CA TYR A 271 -4.93 5.39 -5.08
C TYR A 271 -4.21 4.39 -6.00
N LYS A 272 -4.97 3.66 -6.81
CA LYS A 272 -4.47 2.62 -7.73
C LYS A 272 -4.46 3.09 -9.20
N GLY A 273 -4.32 4.39 -9.42
CA GLY A 273 -4.26 5.00 -10.75
C GLY A 273 -5.62 5.24 -11.41
N ASN A 274 -6.64 4.45 -11.12
CA ASN A 274 -7.99 4.60 -11.68
C ASN A 274 -9.13 4.36 -10.67
N HIS A 275 -8.82 3.98 -9.45
CA HIS A 275 -9.75 3.80 -8.33
C HIS A 275 -9.01 3.91 -7.01
N TYR A 276 -9.74 4.03 -5.91
CA TYR A 276 -9.21 3.99 -4.55
C TYR A 276 -9.38 2.58 -3.98
N HIS A 277 -8.34 2.09 -3.34
CA HIS A 277 -8.37 0.90 -2.50
C HIS A 277 -8.36 1.34 -1.05
N LEU A 278 -9.44 1.05 -0.34
CA LEU A 278 -9.66 1.50 1.03
C LEU A 278 -9.55 0.33 2.01
N THR A 279 -9.05 0.60 3.20
CA THR A 279 -9.21 -0.28 4.36
C THR A 279 -10.19 0.38 5.30
N VAL A 280 -11.29 -0.31 5.59
CA VAL A 280 -12.32 0.13 6.53
C VAL A 280 -12.28 -0.79 7.74
N PHE A 281 -12.00 -0.23 8.92
CA PHE A 281 -12.03 -0.95 10.18
C PHE A 281 -13.46 -0.99 10.72
N THR A 282 -14.03 -2.17 10.80
CA THR A 282 -15.43 -2.35 11.23
C THR A 282 -15.59 -2.26 12.73
N ASP A 283 -16.80 -2.00 13.21
CA ASP A 283 -17.14 -2.02 14.63
C ASP A 283 -17.09 -3.43 15.25
N TRP A 284 -16.72 -4.44 14.47
CA TRP A 284 -16.48 -5.84 14.89
C TRP A 284 -15.00 -6.22 14.91
N ASP A 285 -14.10 -5.23 14.98
CA ASP A 285 -12.64 -5.42 15.05
C ASP A 285 -12.04 -6.19 13.86
N GLU A 286 -12.62 -6.05 12.65
CA GLU A 286 -12.15 -6.67 11.43
C GLU A 286 -12.00 -5.65 10.30
N ASP A 287 -10.98 -5.84 9.46
CA ASP A 287 -10.76 -5.02 8.28
C ASP A 287 -11.60 -5.49 7.10
N ILE A 288 -12.25 -4.55 6.42
CA ILE A 288 -12.86 -4.75 5.11
C ILE A 288 -12.14 -3.90 4.08
N PHE A 289 -11.77 -4.52 2.96
CA PHE A 289 -11.11 -3.84 1.83
C PHE A 289 -12.14 -3.52 0.75
N VAL A 290 -12.05 -2.32 0.20
CA VAL A 290 -13.03 -1.78 -0.75
C VAL A 290 -12.32 -1.13 -1.93
N ASP A 291 -12.68 -1.49 -3.16
CA ASP A 291 -12.27 -0.78 -4.37
C ASP A 291 -13.42 0.12 -4.83
N THR A 292 -13.23 1.43 -4.84
CA THR A 292 -14.24 2.42 -5.19
C THR A 292 -13.68 3.58 -6.01
N ASN A 293 -14.55 4.24 -6.78
CA ASN A 293 -14.24 5.52 -7.42
C ASN A 293 -14.67 6.73 -6.59
N ASP A 294 -15.38 6.50 -5.49
CA ASP A 294 -15.83 7.56 -4.62
C ASP A 294 -14.66 8.02 -3.72
N VAL A 295 -14.64 9.30 -3.42
CA VAL A 295 -13.59 9.92 -2.61
C VAL A 295 -14.03 9.93 -1.14
N TRP A 296 -13.20 9.37 -0.29
CA TRP A 296 -13.38 9.30 1.14
C TRP A 296 -12.17 9.90 1.86
N ASP A 297 -12.36 10.36 3.08
CA ASP A 297 -11.27 10.85 3.93
C ASP A 297 -10.92 9.85 5.05
N ASP A 298 -9.67 9.88 5.52
CA ASP A 298 -9.25 9.11 6.68
C ASP A 298 -10.05 9.54 7.92
N GLY A 299 -10.62 8.56 8.61
CA GLY A 299 -11.50 8.77 9.75
C GLY A 299 -12.99 8.91 9.41
N ASP A 300 -13.38 8.87 8.14
CA ASP A 300 -14.79 8.90 7.76
C ASP A 300 -15.52 7.66 8.30
N ARG A 301 -16.68 7.91 8.93
CA ARG A 301 -17.60 6.86 9.38
C ARG A 301 -18.55 6.51 8.26
N VAL A 302 -18.65 5.22 7.95
CA VAL A 302 -19.40 4.73 6.79
C VAL A 302 -20.33 3.58 7.14
N GLY A 303 -21.45 3.48 6.40
CA GLY A 303 -22.23 2.26 6.31
C GLY A 303 -21.64 1.34 5.23
N ILE A 304 -21.73 0.03 5.42
CA ILE A 304 -21.19 -0.97 4.48
C ILE A 304 -22.32 -1.87 4.04
N THR A 305 -22.51 -1.99 2.72
CA THR A 305 -23.48 -2.86 2.09
C THR A 305 -22.82 -3.84 1.13
N ILE A 306 -23.36 -5.05 1.05
CA ILE A 306 -22.92 -6.09 0.13
C ILE A 306 -24.19 -6.73 -0.46
N ALA A 307 -24.31 -6.69 -1.78
CA ALA A 307 -25.45 -7.29 -2.46
C ALA A 307 -25.42 -8.83 -2.40
N PRO A 308 -26.55 -9.52 -2.22
CA PRO A 308 -26.61 -10.98 -2.05
C PRO A 308 -25.87 -11.79 -3.12
N GLN A 309 -25.90 -11.35 -4.37
CA GLN A 309 -25.22 -12.03 -5.48
C GLN A 309 -23.70 -11.93 -5.45
N ASN A 310 -23.15 -11.04 -4.62
CA ASN A 310 -21.72 -10.79 -4.50
C ASN A 310 -21.08 -11.53 -3.31
N ILE A 311 -21.89 -12.20 -2.51
CA ILE A 311 -21.46 -13.02 -1.40
C ILE A 311 -21.25 -14.45 -1.90
N ARG A 312 -20.00 -14.88 -1.98
CA ARG A 312 -19.62 -16.25 -2.34
C ARG A 312 -19.41 -17.07 -1.07
N ILE A 313 -20.07 -18.21 -0.97
CA ILE A 313 -19.91 -19.13 0.13
C ILE A 313 -19.07 -20.31 -0.32
N VAL A 314 -17.93 -20.51 0.36
CA VAL A 314 -17.02 -21.61 0.14
C VAL A 314 -17.09 -22.52 1.37
N GLN A 315 -17.12 -23.83 1.13
CA GLN A 315 -17.09 -24.78 2.24
C GLN A 315 -15.78 -24.62 3.00
N SER A 316 -15.83 -24.38 4.31
CA SER A 316 -14.64 -24.37 5.16
C SER A 316 -13.97 -25.74 5.09
N LEU A 317 -12.73 -25.78 4.64
CA LEU A 317 -11.88 -26.95 4.84
C LEU A 317 -11.62 -27.06 6.35
N ASN A 318 -12.35 -27.93 7.03
CA ASN A 318 -12.08 -28.26 8.42
C ASN A 318 -10.58 -28.52 8.58
N LYS A 319 -9.89 -27.72 9.37
CA LYS A 319 -8.59 -28.07 9.92
C LYS A 319 -8.76 -29.20 10.95
N GLU A 320 -9.20 -30.38 10.50
CA GLU A 320 -9.01 -31.61 11.24
C GLU A 320 -7.62 -32.14 10.91
N GLY A 321 -6.71 -32.06 11.83
CA GLY A 321 -5.48 -32.82 11.76
C GLY A 321 -4.20 -32.06 12.07
N SER A 322 -4.03 -31.55 13.28
CA SER A 322 -2.71 -31.50 13.89
C SER A 322 -2.81 -31.58 15.41
N ALA A 323 -3.19 -32.78 15.85
CA ALA A 323 -2.92 -33.24 17.19
C ALA A 323 -2.31 -34.64 17.05
N GLN A 324 -1.00 -34.73 16.91
CA GLN A 324 -0.14 -35.81 17.41
C GLN A 324 1.29 -35.28 17.55
#